data_7bc12ee94535b4e5430da03afa1c9a84
#
_entry.id   7bc12ee94535b4e5430da03afa1c9a84
#
_cell.length_a   1.000
_cell.length_b   1.000
_cell.length_c   1.000
_cell.angle_alpha   90.00
_cell.angle_beta   90.00
_cell.angle_gamma   90.00
#
_symmetry.space_group_name_H-M   'P 1'
#
loop_
_entity.id
_entity.type
_entity.pdbx_description
1 polymer ?
#
loop_
_entity_poly.entity_id
_entity_poly.type
_entity_poly.pdbx_seq_one_letter_code
_entity_poly.pdbx_strand_id
1 'polypeptide(L)'
;MDASMRAVRCGKTLRLFSALFSRPKTHDIASNVYSTSACFKSASAKQQHPHVQSLSSCRQMSNLAEQFKAATAAKRQAVNVQTVFRTQEGDPTKQSTAQEGLFYTVPEEDVTRIFQKGLPPHFTRQAKTFAETSFMVRKPALQVIEYLKHLNLDHPAPRFVLYGKRGSGRTLSLAHVLHFGLRDNWVLLYLPWPCDWNKWPHEVSPSPYKSGRMDLPIEAAEWLVSFKAQNAHLLKDIRLSQSYVWTKRETADEGSLLLDVVDFGLNRMKFATDCVGVILKELRKQAAMHKIKLLVAVDGVNAFWNQTSVKNLEREFLMADQFSLVHNFKKMLLSNWTHGAIVCTVDAEANAVTRREQTTPYYLLGKEGFEWLDPFVPVHVPDYTEKEAYSCIEYYLDRNWIQHEAAQTEEGKKELIFLSNKNPFQLMRVCAAK
;
A
#
# COMPACT_ATOMS: atom_id res chain seq x y z
N MET A 1 9.18 -47.99 21.48
CA MET A 1 9.53 -46.84 22.36
C MET A 1 8.78 -45.63 21.82
N ASP A 2 7.61 -45.40 22.38
CA ASP A 2 6.68 -44.35 21.96
C ASP A 2 7.15 -43.01 22.56
N ALA A 3 7.35 -42.04 21.70
CA ALA A 3 7.47 -40.65 22.10
C ALA A 3 6.33 -39.87 21.41
N SER A 4 5.21 -39.76 22.12
CA SER A 4 4.07 -38.95 21.75
C SER A 4 4.46 -37.47 21.75
N MET A 5 4.59 -36.86 20.58
CA MET A 5 4.69 -35.39 20.45
C MET A 5 3.31 -34.76 20.69
N ARG A 6 3.17 -34.12 21.85
CA ARG A 6 2.04 -33.26 22.16
C ARG A 6 2.14 -31.95 21.37
N ALA A 7 1.14 -31.71 20.54
CA ALA A 7 0.91 -30.41 19.94
C ALA A 7 0.71 -29.35 21.02
N VAL A 8 1.56 -28.32 21.03
CA VAL A 8 1.38 -27.16 21.89
C VAL A 8 0.26 -26.30 21.30
N ARG A 9 -0.96 -26.52 21.80
CA ARG A 9 -2.06 -25.57 21.63
C ARG A 9 -1.74 -24.32 22.44
N CYS A 10 -1.48 -23.21 21.77
CA CYS A 10 -1.49 -21.87 22.36
C CYS A 10 -2.96 -21.47 22.62
N GLY A 11 -3.53 -22.03 23.66
CA GLY A 11 -4.86 -21.72 24.17
C GLY A 11 -4.74 -21.17 25.58
N LYS A 12 -5.33 -19.97 25.78
CA LYS A 12 -5.54 -19.28 27.06
C LYS A 12 -4.43 -18.38 27.56
N THR A 13 -4.34 -17.19 26.99
CA THR A 13 -4.08 -15.97 27.75
C THR A 13 -4.81 -14.78 27.11
N LEU A 14 -6.12 -14.91 27.01
CA LEU A 14 -7.05 -13.85 26.64
C LEU A 14 -7.99 -13.59 27.81
N ARG A 15 -7.44 -13.23 28.97
CA ARG A 15 -8.18 -12.61 30.10
C ARG A 15 -7.15 -12.10 31.10
N LEU A 16 -6.63 -10.87 30.91
CA LEU A 16 -6.07 -10.01 31.96
C LEU A 16 -5.48 -8.70 31.40
N PHE A 17 -6.15 -8.07 30.42
CA PHE A 17 -5.85 -6.68 30.02
C PHE A 17 -7.13 -5.91 29.60
N SER A 18 -8.26 -6.14 30.33
CA SER A 18 -9.47 -5.34 30.13
C SER A 18 -9.79 -4.44 31.34
N ALA A 19 -8.82 -4.09 32.16
CA ALA A 19 -9.05 -3.33 33.38
C ALA A 19 -8.12 -2.12 33.54
N LEU A 20 -7.80 -1.37 32.48
CA LEU A 20 -7.09 -0.09 32.63
C LEU A 20 -7.40 0.94 31.53
N PHE A 21 -8.62 0.95 30.99
CA PHE A 21 -9.15 2.11 30.25
C PHE A 21 -10.62 2.29 30.55
N SER A 22 -10.93 2.66 31.80
CA SER A 22 -12.20 3.28 32.18
C SER A 22 -12.23 4.70 31.66
N ARG A 23 -13.15 4.98 30.74
CA ARG A 23 -13.52 6.31 30.30
C ARG A 23 -14.01 7.14 31.53
N PRO A 24 -13.64 8.41 31.66
CA PRO A 24 -14.31 9.28 32.61
C PRO A 24 -15.74 9.55 32.10
N LYS A 25 -16.70 9.40 33.01
CA LYS A 25 -18.09 9.75 32.81
C LYS A 25 -18.20 11.25 32.59
N THR A 26 -18.86 11.66 31.54
CA THR A 26 -19.33 13.03 31.33
C THR A 26 -20.36 13.36 32.39
N HIS A 27 -20.05 14.35 33.20
CA HIS A 27 -21.03 15.02 34.06
C HIS A 27 -21.87 15.96 33.20
N ASP A 28 -23.19 15.76 33.27
CA ASP A 28 -24.20 16.70 32.85
C ASP A 28 -24.02 18.04 33.61
N ILE A 29 -23.82 19.11 32.88
CA ILE A 29 -24.01 20.46 33.39
C ILE A 29 -25.27 21.00 32.73
N ALA A 30 -26.32 20.96 33.52
CA ALA A 30 -27.61 21.54 33.22
C ALA A 30 -27.50 23.06 33.09
N SER A 31 -28.11 23.54 32.06
CA SER A 31 -28.77 24.84 31.85
C SER A 31 -28.89 25.75 33.05
N ASN A 32 -28.30 26.94 32.95
CA ASN A 32 -28.82 28.13 33.63
C ASN A 32 -29.07 29.22 32.58
N VAL A 33 -30.33 29.29 32.18
CA VAL A 33 -30.88 30.43 31.44
C VAL A 33 -31.35 31.43 32.45
N TYR A 34 -30.65 32.55 32.57
CA TYR A 34 -31.19 33.71 33.31
C TYR A 34 -32.16 34.47 32.41
N SER A 35 -33.43 34.36 32.77
CA SER A 35 -34.48 35.25 32.32
C SER A 35 -34.38 36.57 33.06
N THR A 36 -34.09 37.67 32.37
CA THR A 36 -34.35 39.01 32.86
C THR A 36 -35.57 39.57 32.14
N SER A 37 -36.71 39.41 32.78
CA SER A 37 -37.91 40.16 32.45
C SER A 37 -37.80 41.54 33.07
N ALA A 38 -37.60 42.56 32.26
CA ALA A 38 -37.81 43.95 32.67
C ALA A 38 -39.15 44.44 32.11
N CYS A 39 -40.04 44.67 33.06
CA CYS A 39 -41.31 45.28 32.90
C CYS A 39 -41.16 46.77 32.48
N PHE A 40 -41.73 47.15 31.33
CA PHE A 40 -41.97 48.57 31.04
C PHE A 40 -43.41 48.78 30.69
N LYS A 41 -43.99 49.69 31.45
CA LYS A 41 -45.39 50.16 31.43
C LYS A 41 -45.69 51.00 30.18
N SER A 42 -46.91 50.84 29.74
CA SER A 42 -47.59 51.54 28.68
C SER A 42 -47.46 53.08 28.78
N ALA A 43 -47.09 53.69 27.66
CA ALA A 43 -47.47 55.06 27.34
C ALA A 43 -47.98 55.10 25.90
N SER A 44 -49.27 55.37 25.75
CA SER A 44 -49.95 55.58 24.51
C SER A 44 -49.52 56.90 23.88
N ALA A 45 -48.90 56.85 22.68
CA ALA A 45 -48.83 58.01 21.81
C ALA A 45 -49.09 57.58 20.39
N LYS A 46 -50.15 58.11 19.85
CA LYS A 46 -50.50 58.02 18.42
C LYS A 46 -49.38 58.65 17.62
N GLN A 47 -48.77 57.89 16.73
CA GLN A 47 -47.97 58.44 15.63
C GLN A 47 -48.24 57.67 14.34
N GLN A 48 -48.43 58.49 13.32
CA GLN A 48 -48.80 58.14 11.96
C GLN A 48 -47.73 57.29 11.26
N HIS A 49 -48.16 56.37 10.45
CA HIS A 49 -47.32 55.53 9.58
C HIS A 49 -46.58 56.35 8.51
N PRO A 50 -45.27 56.08 8.29
CA PRO A 50 -44.64 56.29 7.00
C PRO A 50 -44.42 54.93 6.37
N HIS A 51 -45.39 54.51 5.58
CA HIS A 51 -45.37 53.24 4.88
C HIS A 51 -44.92 53.45 3.45
N VAL A 52 -43.66 53.80 3.17
CA VAL A 52 -43.14 53.82 1.77
C VAL A 52 -41.57 53.65 1.70
N GLN A 53 -40.82 53.70 2.77
CA GLN A 53 -39.33 53.60 2.68
C GLN A 53 -38.71 52.23 2.89
N SER A 54 -39.46 51.20 3.32
CA SER A 54 -38.91 49.86 3.59
C SER A 54 -38.76 48.96 2.34
N LEU A 55 -39.52 49.20 1.26
CA LEU A 55 -39.50 48.40 0.04
C LEU A 55 -38.33 48.72 -0.88
N SER A 56 -37.79 49.95 -0.85
CA SER A 56 -36.62 50.32 -1.66
C SER A 56 -35.32 49.76 -1.06
N SER A 57 -35.19 49.70 0.23
CA SER A 57 -34.05 49.18 0.96
C SER A 57 -33.93 47.64 0.77
N CYS A 58 -35.04 46.90 0.80
CA CYS A 58 -35.06 45.47 0.58
C CYS A 58 -34.68 45.09 -0.85
N ARG A 59 -35.11 45.88 -1.84
CA ARG A 59 -34.73 45.71 -3.25
C ARG A 59 -33.24 46.05 -3.52
N GLN A 60 -32.69 47.04 -2.81
CA GLN A 60 -31.28 47.35 -2.91
C GLN A 60 -30.40 46.24 -2.29
N MET A 61 -30.80 45.64 -1.16
CA MET A 61 -30.11 44.53 -0.54
C MET A 61 -30.18 43.27 -1.38
N SER A 62 -31.31 42.96 -2.05
CA SER A 62 -31.42 41.84 -2.95
C SER A 62 -30.57 42.03 -4.20
N ASN A 63 -30.51 43.22 -4.79
CA ASN A 63 -29.65 43.54 -5.91
C ASN A 63 -28.15 43.49 -5.58
N LEU A 64 -27.78 43.91 -4.37
CA LEU A 64 -26.42 43.79 -3.86
C LEU A 64 -26.02 42.31 -3.67
N ALA A 65 -26.92 41.49 -3.15
CA ALA A 65 -26.69 40.06 -2.97
C ALA A 65 -26.57 39.31 -4.34
N GLU A 66 -27.35 39.71 -5.34
CA GLU A 66 -27.23 39.17 -6.70
C GLU A 66 -25.95 39.65 -7.39
N GLN A 67 -25.55 40.89 -7.21
CA GLN A 67 -24.25 41.41 -7.72
C GLN A 67 -23.08 40.71 -7.07
N PHE A 68 -23.12 40.42 -5.75
CA PHE A 68 -22.10 39.63 -5.07
C PHE A 68 -22.08 38.19 -5.56
N LYS A 69 -23.24 37.56 -5.81
CA LYS A 69 -23.32 36.22 -6.41
C LYS A 69 -22.79 36.19 -7.83
N ALA A 70 -23.12 37.19 -8.65
CA ALA A 70 -22.63 37.32 -10.01
C ALA A 70 -21.13 37.60 -10.07
N ALA A 71 -20.61 38.47 -9.18
CA ALA A 71 -19.17 38.75 -9.06
C ALA A 71 -18.39 37.53 -8.54
N THR A 72 -18.97 36.74 -7.64
CA THR A 72 -18.38 35.49 -7.15
C THR A 72 -18.39 34.41 -8.23
N ALA A 73 -19.47 34.33 -9.02
CA ALA A 73 -19.57 33.43 -10.17
C ALA A 73 -18.60 33.84 -11.30
N ALA A 74 -18.46 35.14 -11.60
CA ALA A 74 -17.51 35.66 -12.56
C ALA A 74 -16.04 35.46 -12.11
N LYS A 75 -15.74 35.61 -10.80
CA LYS A 75 -14.45 35.25 -10.22
C LYS A 75 -14.17 33.75 -10.29
N ARG A 76 -15.21 32.91 -10.13
CA ARG A 76 -15.09 31.46 -10.33
C ARG A 76 -14.81 31.09 -11.78
N GLN A 77 -15.35 31.82 -12.77
CA GLN A 77 -15.04 31.62 -14.19
C GLN A 77 -13.67 32.18 -14.62
N ALA A 78 -13.16 33.23 -13.98
CA ALA A 78 -11.87 33.84 -14.33
C ALA A 78 -10.65 33.09 -13.75
N VAL A 79 -10.84 32.13 -12.83
CA VAL A 79 -9.77 31.34 -12.19
C VAL A 79 -9.73 29.89 -12.68
N ASN A 80 -10.51 29.53 -13.69
CA ASN A 80 -10.47 28.20 -14.28
C ASN A 80 -9.35 28.07 -15.33
N VAL A 81 -8.11 28.33 -14.94
CA VAL A 81 -6.99 27.56 -15.48
C VAL A 81 -7.12 26.20 -14.84
N GLN A 82 -7.82 25.28 -15.52
CA GLN A 82 -7.87 23.88 -15.09
C GLN A 82 -6.44 23.39 -15.02
N THR A 83 -5.88 23.35 -13.82
CA THR A 83 -4.63 22.66 -13.58
C THR A 83 -4.86 21.21 -13.94
N VAL A 84 -4.24 20.77 -15.03
CA VAL A 84 -4.35 19.38 -15.48
C VAL A 84 -3.68 18.52 -14.43
N PHE A 85 -4.46 17.84 -13.61
CA PHE A 85 -3.96 16.92 -12.56
C PHE A 85 -4.16 15.46 -12.94
N ARG A 86 -4.86 15.17 -14.05
CA ARG A 86 -5.10 13.83 -14.58
C ARG A 86 -4.47 13.64 -15.95
N THR A 87 -4.02 12.42 -16.23
CA THR A 87 -3.65 11.99 -17.58
C THR A 87 -4.71 11.06 -18.14
N GLN A 88 -4.91 11.11 -19.45
CA GLN A 88 -5.76 10.16 -20.17
C GLN A 88 -5.05 8.83 -20.44
N GLU A 89 -3.70 8.81 -20.33
CA GLU A 89 -2.93 7.59 -20.53
C GLU A 89 -2.98 6.72 -19.26
N GLY A 90 -3.86 5.71 -19.30
CA GLY A 90 -4.03 4.73 -18.23
C GLY A 90 -3.05 3.56 -18.28
N ASP A 91 -2.34 3.37 -19.41
CA ASP A 91 -1.42 2.27 -19.60
C ASP A 91 -0.01 2.66 -19.11
N PRO A 92 0.50 2.03 -18.02
CA PRO A 92 1.82 2.35 -17.49
C PRO A 92 2.96 2.04 -18.45
N THR A 93 2.74 1.20 -19.49
CA THR A 93 3.76 0.91 -20.50
C THR A 93 4.05 2.10 -21.41
N LYS A 94 3.08 3.00 -21.59
CA LYS A 94 3.16 4.19 -22.44
C LYS A 94 3.50 5.46 -21.67
N GLN A 95 3.46 5.40 -20.34
CA GLN A 95 3.75 6.56 -19.52
C GLN A 95 5.22 6.95 -19.60
N SER A 96 5.45 8.26 -19.53
CA SER A 96 6.77 8.90 -19.61
C SER A 96 6.86 10.07 -18.61
N THR A 97 7.97 10.78 -18.61
CA THR A 97 8.17 11.99 -17.80
C THR A 97 7.19 13.12 -18.11
N ALA A 98 6.53 13.10 -19.28
CA ALA A 98 5.50 14.08 -19.61
C ALA A 98 4.27 14.00 -18.69
N GLN A 99 3.95 12.82 -18.17
CA GLN A 99 2.85 12.58 -17.24
C GLN A 99 3.25 12.72 -15.77
N GLU A 100 4.51 13.07 -15.47
CA GLU A 100 4.99 13.21 -14.08
C GLU A 100 4.14 14.20 -13.28
N GLY A 101 3.70 13.79 -12.12
CA GLY A 101 2.83 14.55 -11.22
C GLY A 101 1.33 14.48 -11.56
N LEU A 102 0.92 13.71 -12.57
CA LEU A 102 -0.48 13.53 -12.93
C LEU A 102 -1.02 12.20 -12.38
N PHE A 103 -2.31 12.16 -12.07
CA PHE A 103 -3.00 10.94 -11.68
C PHE A 103 -3.51 10.18 -12.91
N TYR A 104 -3.37 8.85 -12.89
CA TYR A 104 -4.03 7.95 -13.81
C TYR A 104 -4.89 6.94 -13.04
N THR A 105 -5.99 6.53 -13.64
CA THR A 105 -6.91 5.56 -13.02
C THR A 105 -6.51 4.15 -13.40
N VAL A 106 -6.42 3.27 -12.41
CA VAL A 106 -6.16 1.84 -12.60
C VAL A 106 -7.50 1.14 -12.76
N PRO A 107 -7.72 0.31 -13.82
CA PRO A 107 -8.94 -0.47 -13.97
C PRO A 107 -9.20 -1.36 -12.75
N GLU A 108 -10.47 -1.47 -12.34
CA GLU A 108 -10.85 -2.27 -11.16
C GLU A 108 -10.45 -3.75 -11.29
N GLU A 109 -10.47 -4.28 -12.49
CA GLU A 109 -10.00 -5.64 -12.79
C GLU A 109 -8.53 -5.82 -12.44
N ASP A 110 -7.67 -4.85 -12.79
CA ASP A 110 -6.24 -4.89 -12.47
C ASP A 110 -6.01 -4.71 -10.98
N VAL A 111 -6.78 -3.82 -10.33
CA VAL A 111 -6.71 -3.63 -8.87
C VAL A 111 -7.04 -4.92 -8.14
N THR A 112 -8.15 -5.56 -8.50
CA THR A 112 -8.58 -6.82 -7.89
C THR A 112 -7.59 -7.94 -8.17
N ARG A 113 -6.96 -7.93 -9.32
CA ARG A 113 -6.01 -8.96 -9.75
C ARG A 113 -4.67 -8.83 -9.04
N ILE A 114 -4.09 -7.63 -8.95
CA ILE A 114 -2.76 -7.41 -8.39
C ILE A 114 -2.81 -7.20 -6.88
N PHE A 115 -3.76 -6.38 -6.42
CA PHE A 115 -3.76 -5.78 -5.09
C PHE A 115 -4.87 -6.31 -4.18
N GLN A 116 -5.15 -7.61 -4.19
CA GLN A 116 -6.03 -8.23 -3.19
C GLN A 116 -5.56 -7.92 -1.77
N LYS A 117 -4.23 -7.89 -1.59
CA LYS A 117 -3.52 -7.40 -0.41
C LYS A 117 -2.38 -6.49 -0.84
N GLY A 118 -1.91 -5.63 0.04
CA GLY A 118 -0.66 -4.89 -0.16
C GLY A 118 -0.79 -3.40 -0.44
N LEU A 119 -1.99 -2.89 -0.76
CA LEU A 119 -2.20 -1.44 -0.74
C LEU A 119 -2.37 -0.95 0.71
N PRO A 120 -1.81 0.23 1.05
CA PRO A 120 -1.95 0.77 2.40
C PRO A 120 -3.43 0.94 2.81
N PRO A 121 -3.82 0.56 4.04
CA PRO A 121 -5.23 0.59 4.47
C PRO A 121 -5.90 1.97 4.35
N HIS A 122 -5.13 3.03 4.55
CA HIS A 122 -5.63 4.40 4.37
C HIS A 122 -5.93 4.70 2.90
N PHE A 123 -5.06 4.29 2.00
CA PHE A 123 -5.25 4.45 0.56
C PHE A 123 -6.45 3.62 0.07
N THR A 124 -6.59 2.39 0.55
CA THR A 124 -7.73 1.53 0.19
C THR A 124 -9.07 2.13 0.64
N ARG A 125 -9.12 2.74 1.84
CA ARG A 125 -10.31 3.46 2.31
C ARG A 125 -10.62 4.67 1.44
N GLN A 126 -9.61 5.45 1.09
CA GLN A 126 -9.75 6.61 0.21
C GLN A 126 -10.25 6.20 -1.17
N ALA A 127 -9.67 5.16 -1.79
CA ALA A 127 -10.10 4.63 -3.08
C ALA A 127 -11.56 4.16 -3.07
N LYS A 128 -12.00 3.50 -2.00
CA LYS A 128 -13.41 3.13 -1.80
C LYS A 128 -14.33 4.35 -1.71
N THR A 129 -13.91 5.41 -1.01
CA THR A 129 -14.69 6.65 -0.89
C THR A 129 -14.80 7.37 -2.24
N PHE A 130 -13.74 7.34 -3.03
CA PHE A 130 -13.71 7.98 -4.36
C PHE A 130 -14.36 7.14 -5.45
N ALA A 131 -14.69 5.88 -5.14
CA ALA A 131 -15.15 4.88 -6.11
C ALA A 131 -14.19 4.70 -7.29
N GLU A 132 -12.91 4.97 -7.08
CA GLU A 132 -11.84 4.75 -8.06
C GLU A 132 -10.48 4.52 -7.37
N THR A 133 -9.62 3.78 -8.05
CA THR A 133 -8.22 3.62 -7.66
C THR A 133 -7.34 4.37 -8.64
N SER A 134 -6.73 5.47 -8.19
CA SER A 134 -5.86 6.28 -9.03
C SER A 134 -4.48 6.40 -8.39
N PHE A 135 -3.44 6.21 -9.20
CA PHE A 135 -2.05 6.42 -8.79
C PHE A 135 -1.49 7.68 -9.44
N MET A 136 -0.65 8.40 -8.69
CA MET A 136 0.12 9.49 -9.27
C MET A 136 1.34 8.90 -9.98
N VAL A 137 1.58 9.35 -11.21
CA VAL A 137 2.79 9.03 -11.97
C VAL A 137 3.95 9.80 -11.35
N ARG A 138 4.89 9.10 -10.72
CA ARG A 138 5.99 9.71 -10.01
C ARG A 138 7.35 9.31 -10.59
N LYS A 139 8.30 10.21 -10.54
CA LYS A 139 9.66 10.00 -11.05
C LYS A 139 10.32 8.70 -10.57
N PRO A 140 10.27 8.30 -9.28
CA PRO A 140 10.90 7.05 -8.83
C PRO A 140 10.35 5.81 -9.51
N ALA A 141 9.03 5.73 -9.72
CA ALA A 141 8.40 4.61 -10.42
C ALA A 141 8.77 4.63 -11.91
N LEU A 142 8.68 5.80 -12.56
CA LEU A 142 9.08 5.96 -13.96
C LEU A 142 10.54 5.57 -14.20
N GLN A 143 11.43 5.94 -13.28
CA GLN A 143 12.85 5.56 -13.36
C GLN A 143 13.04 4.04 -13.40
N VAL A 144 12.36 3.31 -12.51
CA VAL A 144 12.41 1.84 -12.50
C VAL A 144 11.79 1.27 -13.77
N ILE A 145 10.62 1.77 -14.19
CA ILE A 145 9.92 1.32 -15.41
C ILE A 145 10.80 1.53 -16.65
N GLU A 146 11.49 2.65 -16.74
CA GLU A 146 12.38 2.95 -17.85
C GLU A 146 13.57 1.98 -17.91
N TYR A 147 14.16 1.65 -16.75
CA TYR A 147 15.17 0.60 -16.68
C TYR A 147 14.61 -0.77 -17.13
N LEU A 148 13.39 -1.12 -16.70
CA LEU A 148 12.77 -2.40 -17.07
C LEU A 148 12.47 -2.51 -18.57
N LYS A 149 12.08 -1.40 -19.21
CA LYS A 149 11.84 -1.35 -20.67
C LYS A 149 13.10 -1.58 -21.49
N HIS A 150 14.25 -1.12 -21.02
CA HIS A 150 15.53 -1.19 -21.74
C HIS A 150 16.46 -2.27 -21.18
N LEU A 151 15.95 -3.12 -20.28
CA LEU A 151 16.75 -4.16 -19.63
C LEU A 151 17.21 -5.22 -20.63
N ASN A 152 18.52 -5.49 -20.64
CA ASN A 152 19.03 -6.69 -21.28
C ASN A 152 18.74 -7.90 -20.36
N LEU A 153 17.79 -8.72 -20.74
CA LEU A 153 17.31 -9.85 -19.96
C LEU A 153 18.29 -11.02 -19.88
N ASP A 154 19.31 -11.05 -20.73
CA ASP A 154 20.36 -12.10 -20.71
C ASP A 154 21.34 -11.91 -19.54
N HIS A 155 21.38 -10.72 -18.95
CA HIS A 155 22.18 -10.44 -17.79
C HIS A 155 21.49 -10.89 -16.49
N PRO A 156 22.27 -11.08 -15.40
CA PRO A 156 21.70 -11.35 -14.08
C PRO A 156 20.67 -10.33 -13.66
N ALA A 157 19.58 -10.79 -13.04
CA ALA A 157 18.46 -9.95 -12.63
C ALA A 157 18.92 -8.73 -11.80
N PRO A 158 18.70 -7.50 -12.27
CA PRO A 158 19.06 -6.30 -11.53
C PRO A 158 18.17 -6.15 -10.32
N ARG A 159 18.71 -5.51 -9.29
CA ARG A 159 18.03 -5.27 -8.01
C ARG A 159 17.85 -3.78 -7.81
N PHE A 160 16.62 -3.36 -7.57
CA PHE A 160 16.23 -1.97 -7.26
C PHE A 160 15.71 -1.92 -5.83
N VAL A 161 16.18 -0.96 -5.05
CA VAL A 161 15.73 -0.76 -3.67
C VAL A 161 15.16 0.65 -3.53
N LEU A 162 13.83 0.74 -3.39
CA LEU A 162 13.14 2.00 -3.15
C LEU A 162 13.25 2.34 -1.65
N TYR A 163 13.74 3.55 -1.36
CA TYR A 163 13.90 4.03 0.00
C TYR A 163 13.45 5.48 0.13
N GLY A 164 13.16 5.91 1.34
CA GLY A 164 12.70 7.28 1.59
C GLY A 164 11.99 7.39 2.94
N LYS A 165 11.53 8.58 3.26
CA LYS A 165 10.81 8.86 4.50
C LYS A 165 9.52 8.06 4.59
N ARG A 166 9.04 7.86 5.82
CA ARG A 166 7.71 7.30 6.05
C ARG A 166 6.65 8.17 5.40
N GLY A 167 5.72 7.54 4.68
CA GLY A 167 4.63 8.25 4.00
C GLY A 167 5.02 8.92 2.68
N SER A 168 6.27 8.77 2.19
CA SER A 168 6.70 9.35 0.90
C SER A 168 6.10 8.67 -0.33
N GLY A 169 5.41 7.51 -0.19
CA GLY A 169 4.74 6.82 -1.29
C GLY A 169 5.54 5.66 -1.92
N ARG A 170 6.47 5.05 -1.18
CA ARG A 170 7.27 3.89 -1.65
C ARG A 170 6.41 2.73 -2.12
N THR A 171 5.44 2.29 -1.30
CA THR A 171 4.49 1.21 -1.65
C THR A 171 3.68 1.55 -2.90
N LEU A 172 3.23 2.80 -3.07
CA LEU A 172 2.49 3.20 -4.28
C LEU A 172 3.39 3.29 -5.51
N SER A 173 4.67 3.67 -5.34
CA SER A 173 5.67 3.59 -6.42
C SER A 173 5.92 2.14 -6.84
N LEU A 174 6.03 1.21 -5.87
CA LEU A 174 6.12 -0.23 -6.16
C LEU A 174 4.85 -0.73 -6.85
N ALA A 175 3.66 -0.30 -6.40
CA ALA A 175 2.39 -0.65 -7.01
C ALA A 175 2.30 -0.20 -8.49
N HIS A 176 2.83 0.98 -8.81
CA HIS A 176 2.91 1.45 -10.19
C HIS A 176 3.82 0.55 -11.05
N VAL A 177 4.98 0.13 -10.52
CA VAL A 177 5.87 -0.82 -11.20
C VAL A 177 5.21 -2.20 -11.38
N LEU A 178 4.44 -2.67 -10.40
CA LEU A 178 3.67 -3.93 -10.51
C LEU A 178 2.58 -3.83 -11.59
N HIS A 179 1.89 -2.71 -11.68
CA HIS A 179 0.90 -2.47 -12.75
C HIS A 179 1.56 -2.46 -14.13
N PHE A 180 2.75 -1.84 -14.26
CA PHE A 180 3.55 -1.96 -15.47
C PHE A 180 3.88 -3.41 -15.79
N GLY A 181 4.37 -4.18 -14.83
CA GLY A 181 4.71 -5.60 -15.02
C GLY A 181 3.52 -6.44 -15.50
N LEU A 182 2.31 -6.20 -14.95
CA LEU A 182 1.08 -6.86 -15.43
C LEU A 182 0.80 -6.53 -16.90
N ARG A 183 0.89 -5.26 -17.28
CA ARG A 183 0.58 -4.79 -18.64
C ARG A 183 1.64 -5.19 -19.66
N ASP A 184 2.88 -5.40 -19.23
CA ASP A 184 3.98 -5.90 -20.06
C ASP A 184 4.19 -7.43 -19.97
N ASN A 185 3.19 -8.18 -19.49
CA ASN A 185 3.18 -9.64 -19.40
C ASN A 185 4.37 -10.24 -18.63
N TRP A 186 4.75 -9.62 -17.52
CA TRP A 186 5.68 -10.23 -16.56
C TRP A 186 4.93 -11.18 -15.61
N VAL A 187 5.56 -12.28 -15.26
CA VAL A 187 5.10 -13.10 -14.13
C VAL A 187 5.43 -12.35 -12.84
N LEU A 188 4.41 -12.03 -12.06
CA LEU A 188 4.55 -11.25 -10.85
C LEU A 188 4.75 -12.13 -9.62
N LEU A 189 5.88 -11.99 -8.95
CA LEU A 189 6.13 -12.53 -7.60
C LEU A 189 6.03 -11.38 -6.60
N TYR A 190 4.81 -10.97 -6.28
CA TYR A 190 4.58 -9.90 -5.33
C TYR A 190 4.42 -10.43 -3.91
N LEU A 191 5.19 -9.87 -3.00
CA LEU A 191 5.09 -10.11 -1.57
C LEU A 191 4.78 -8.80 -0.84
N PRO A 192 3.50 -8.59 -0.47
CA PRO A 192 3.11 -7.46 0.32
C PRO A 192 3.52 -7.69 1.79
N TRP A 193 4.24 -6.78 2.35
CA TRP A 193 4.51 -6.60 3.76
C TRP A 193 4.84 -7.89 4.58
N PRO A 194 5.97 -8.54 4.33
CA PRO A 194 6.38 -9.77 5.04
C PRO A 194 6.62 -9.58 6.54
N CYS A 195 6.58 -8.37 7.03
CA CYS A 195 6.70 -8.06 8.45
C CYS A 195 5.59 -8.70 9.29
N ASP A 196 4.40 -8.91 8.71
CA ASP A 196 3.30 -9.56 9.41
C ASP A 196 3.61 -11.03 9.69
N TRP A 197 4.35 -11.70 8.81
CA TRP A 197 4.81 -13.07 9.05
C TRP A 197 5.72 -13.17 10.27
N ASN A 198 6.49 -12.13 10.55
CA ASN A 198 7.39 -12.09 11.70
C ASN A 198 6.66 -11.71 13.00
N LYS A 199 5.68 -10.81 12.90
CA LYS A 199 5.02 -10.24 14.08
C LYS A 199 3.81 -11.05 14.55
N TRP A 200 3.01 -11.54 13.60
CA TRP A 200 1.71 -12.17 13.88
C TRP A 200 1.44 -13.36 12.95
N PRO A 201 2.32 -14.38 12.91
CA PRO A 201 2.01 -15.59 12.15
C PRO A 201 0.77 -16.29 12.74
N HIS A 202 -0.12 -16.75 11.87
CA HIS A 202 -1.36 -17.43 12.30
C HIS A 202 -1.06 -18.84 12.81
N GLU A 203 -0.21 -19.57 12.08
CA GLU A 203 0.18 -20.93 12.42
C GLU A 203 1.66 -21.14 12.11
N VAL A 204 2.38 -21.73 13.07
CA VAL A 204 3.79 -22.08 12.92
C VAL A 204 3.97 -23.56 13.22
N SER A 205 4.49 -24.33 12.28
CA SER A 205 4.74 -25.75 12.44
C SER A 205 6.19 -26.11 12.05
N PRO A 206 6.80 -27.12 12.68
CA PRO A 206 8.11 -27.60 12.26
C PRO A 206 8.05 -28.09 10.80
N SER A 207 9.05 -27.71 9.99
CA SER A 207 9.11 -28.14 8.60
C SER A 207 9.40 -29.65 8.50
N PRO A 208 8.58 -30.42 7.77
CA PRO A 208 8.83 -31.82 7.54
C PRO A 208 10.03 -32.06 6.59
N TYR A 209 10.33 -31.07 5.75
CA TYR A 209 11.39 -31.15 4.74
C TYR A 209 12.79 -30.82 5.31
N LYS A 210 12.89 -29.82 6.18
CA LYS A 210 14.18 -29.34 6.71
C LYS A 210 14.14 -29.16 8.22
N SER A 211 14.89 -30.02 8.92
CA SER A 211 15.06 -29.86 10.39
C SER A 211 15.62 -28.46 10.74
N GLY A 212 15.11 -27.89 11.82
CA GLY A 212 15.49 -26.55 12.31
C GLY A 212 14.79 -25.40 11.60
N ARG A 213 13.87 -25.65 10.67
CA ARG A 213 13.00 -24.64 10.05
C ARG A 213 11.56 -24.77 10.50
N MET A 214 10.85 -23.66 10.39
CA MET A 214 9.42 -23.59 10.64
C MET A 214 8.67 -23.22 9.38
N ASP A 215 7.54 -23.87 9.14
CA ASP A 215 6.62 -23.59 8.04
C ASP A 215 5.49 -22.68 8.50
N LEU A 216 4.99 -21.87 7.58
CA LEU A 216 3.88 -20.95 7.74
C LEU A 216 2.77 -21.34 6.75
N PRO A 217 1.97 -22.38 7.04
CA PRO A 217 1.03 -22.95 6.06
C PRO A 217 -0.08 -21.98 5.67
N ILE A 218 -0.62 -21.19 6.60
CA ILE A 218 -1.70 -20.25 6.33
C ILE A 218 -1.19 -19.09 5.46
N GLU A 219 -0.08 -18.48 5.84
CA GLU A 219 0.54 -17.38 5.08
C GLU A 219 0.96 -17.83 3.68
N ALA A 220 1.45 -19.06 3.57
CA ALA A 220 1.78 -19.65 2.27
C ALA A 220 0.54 -19.84 1.39
N ALA A 221 -0.56 -20.36 1.95
CA ALA A 221 -1.82 -20.50 1.23
C ALA A 221 -2.41 -19.14 0.80
N GLU A 222 -2.37 -18.13 1.67
CA GLU A 222 -2.80 -16.77 1.33
C GLU A 222 -1.97 -16.16 0.19
N TRP A 223 -0.66 -16.40 0.20
CA TRP A 223 0.20 -15.97 -0.89
C TRP A 223 -0.11 -16.72 -2.19
N LEU A 224 -0.37 -18.05 -2.15
CA LEU A 224 -0.77 -18.83 -3.31
C LEU A 224 -2.07 -18.32 -3.96
N VAL A 225 -3.07 -17.93 -3.15
CA VAL A 225 -4.31 -17.31 -3.65
C VAL A 225 -3.98 -16.04 -4.45
N SER A 226 -3.18 -15.15 -3.85
CA SER A 226 -2.80 -13.89 -4.49
C SER A 226 -1.96 -14.12 -5.75
N PHE A 227 -0.99 -15.03 -5.71
CA PHE A 227 -0.14 -15.39 -6.83
C PHE A 227 -0.96 -15.97 -8.01
N LYS A 228 -1.92 -16.85 -7.71
CA LYS A 228 -2.84 -17.40 -8.71
C LYS A 228 -3.64 -16.31 -9.40
N ALA A 229 -4.22 -15.38 -8.62
CA ALA A 229 -5.01 -14.28 -9.17
C ALA A 229 -4.17 -13.36 -10.08
N GLN A 230 -2.95 -13.02 -9.66
CA GLN A 230 -2.04 -12.15 -10.39
C GLN A 230 -1.63 -12.73 -11.74
N ASN A 231 -1.37 -14.04 -11.78
CA ASN A 231 -0.70 -14.68 -12.91
C ASN A 231 -1.57 -15.69 -13.68
N ALA A 232 -2.86 -15.81 -13.38
CA ALA A 232 -3.75 -16.84 -13.93
C ALA A 232 -3.69 -16.99 -15.46
N HIS A 233 -3.45 -15.91 -16.18
CA HIS A 233 -3.35 -15.90 -17.64
C HIS A 233 -2.04 -16.53 -18.16
N LEU A 234 -0.93 -16.40 -17.41
CA LEU A 234 0.39 -16.92 -17.78
C LEU A 234 0.63 -18.34 -17.25
N LEU A 235 0.04 -18.69 -16.10
CA LEU A 235 0.24 -20.00 -15.47
C LEU A 235 -0.27 -21.18 -16.28
N LYS A 236 -1.17 -20.95 -17.22
CA LYS A 236 -1.72 -21.99 -18.12
C LYS A 236 -0.66 -22.58 -19.06
N ASP A 237 0.39 -21.84 -19.35
CA ASP A 237 1.43 -22.22 -20.31
C ASP A 237 2.71 -22.70 -19.62
N ILE A 238 2.84 -22.50 -18.30
CA ILE A 238 4.04 -22.85 -17.54
C ILE A 238 3.95 -24.30 -17.07
N ARG A 239 4.92 -25.13 -17.48
CA ARG A 239 5.01 -26.56 -17.14
C ARG A 239 6.19 -26.83 -16.22
N LEU A 240 6.04 -27.82 -15.36
CA LEU A 240 7.11 -28.28 -14.47
C LEU A 240 8.29 -28.84 -15.27
N SER A 241 9.49 -28.50 -14.86
CA SER A 241 10.74 -28.95 -15.45
C SER A 241 11.24 -30.28 -14.88
N GLN A 242 10.63 -30.74 -13.81
CA GLN A 242 10.97 -32.02 -13.14
C GLN A 242 9.78 -32.49 -12.30
N SER A 243 9.78 -33.78 -11.91
CA SER A 243 8.79 -34.32 -10.97
C SER A 243 9.07 -33.94 -9.54
N TYR A 244 8.00 -33.78 -8.76
CA TYR A 244 8.02 -33.50 -7.32
C TYR A 244 7.13 -34.50 -6.58
N VAL A 245 7.64 -35.05 -5.48
CA VAL A 245 6.95 -36.03 -4.65
C VAL A 245 6.58 -35.38 -3.31
N TRP A 246 5.29 -35.28 -3.04
CA TRP A 246 4.75 -34.73 -1.81
C TRP A 246 4.54 -35.81 -0.74
N THR A 247 3.97 -36.93 -1.18
CA THR A 247 3.75 -38.14 -0.36
C THR A 247 3.97 -39.37 -1.24
N LYS A 248 3.92 -40.56 -0.64
CA LYS A 248 3.98 -41.85 -1.38
C LYS A 248 2.88 -41.99 -2.45
N ARG A 249 1.79 -41.22 -2.35
CA ARG A 249 0.63 -41.31 -3.25
C ARG A 249 0.35 -40.06 -4.06
N GLU A 250 0.99 -38.96 -3.71
CA GLU A 250 0.74 -37.64 -4.32
C GLU A 250 2.06 -37.14 -4.93
N THR A 251 2.10 -37.07 -6.25
CA THR A 251 3.24 -36.60 -7.02
C THR A 251 2.77 -35.54 -8.02
N ALA A 252 3.65 -34.63 -8.39
CA ALA A 252 3.46 -33.73 -9.51
C ALA A 252 4.52 -34.13 -10.56
N ASP A 253 4.08 -34.67 -11.70
CA ASP A 253 4.98 -35.20 -12.69
C ASP A 253 5.59 -34.09 -13.56
N GLU A 254 6.75 -34.39 -14.16
CA GLU A 254 7.35 -33.50 -15.13
C GLU A 254 6.39 -33.23 -16.30
N GLY A 255 6.31 -31.99 -16.74
CA GLY A 255 5.38 -31.54 -17.78
C GLY A 255 3.97 -31.20 -17.32
N SER A 256 3.58 -31.49 -16.05
CA SER A 256 2.33 -31.01 -15.48
C SER A 256 2.30 -29.48 -15.42
N LEU A 257 1.12 -28.88 -15.28
CA LEU A 257 0.98 -27.43 -15.18
C LEU A 257 1.48 -26.92 -13.82
N LEU A 258 2.15 -25.79 -13.80
CA LEU A 258 2.52 -25.11 -12.55
C LEU A 258 1.28 -24.73 -11.74
N LEU A 259 0.15 -24.48 -12.42
CA LEU A 259 -1.14 -24.23 -11.81
C LEU A 259 -1.61 -25.38 -10.93
N ASP A 260 -1.35 -26.63 -11.33
CA ASP A 260 -1.74 -27.82 -10.54
C ASP A 260 -1.02 -27.85 -9.19
N VAL A 261 0.23 -27.39 -9.13
CA VAL A 261 0.99 -27.27 -7.87
C VAL A 261 0.40 -26.18 -6.99
N VAL A 262 -0.05 -25.06 -7.57
CA VAL A 262 -0.75 -23.99 -6.83
C VAL A 262 -2.04 -24.53 -6.22
N ASP A 263 -2.84 -25.24 -7.02
CA ASP A 263 -4.13 -25.80 -6.58
C ASP A 263 -3.93 -26.90 -5.55
N PHE A 264 -2.90 -27.73 -5.71
CA PHE A 264 -2.54 -28.72 -4.69
C PHE A 264 -2.19 -28.05 -3.35
N GLY A 265 -1.37 -26.99 -3.35
CA GLY A 265 -1.02 -26.25 -2.13
C GLY A 265 -2.23 -25.61 -1.47
N LEU A 266 -3.20 -25.12 -2.23
CA LEU A 266 -4.46 -24.57 -1.72
C LEU A 266 -5.37 -25.64 -1.13
N ASN A 267 -5.47 -26.81 -1.78
CA ASN A 267 -6.30 -27.92 -1.31
C ASN A 267 -5.66 -28.68 -0.12
N ARG A 268 -4.34 -28.67 -0.04
CA ARG A 268 -3.54 -29.34 0.98
C ARG A 268 -2.67 -28.35 1.74
N MET A 269 -3.29 -27.53 2.57
CA MET A 269 -2.65 -26.40 3.29
C MET A 269 -1.37 -26.82 4.04
N LYS A 270 -1.30 -28.04 4.55
CA LYS A 270 -0.09 -28.58 5.19
C LYS A 270 1.16 -28.50 4.31
N PHE A 271 1.00 -28.62 2.97
CA PHE A 271 2.08 -28.58 2.01
C PHE A 271 2.21 -27.21 1.31
N ALA A 272 1.41 -26.24 1.70
CA ALA A 272 1.40 -24.93 1.03
C ALA A 272 2.79 -24.26 1.01
N THR A 273 3.53 -24.33 2.13
CA THR A 273 4.89 -23.78 2.22
C THR A 273 5.86 -24.47 1.26
N ASP A 274 5.78 -25.80 1.15
CA ASP A 274 6.61 -26.57 0.21
C ASP A 274 6.23 -26.28 -1.24
N CYS A 275 4.92 -26.14 -1.54
CA CYS A 275 4.43 -25.75 -2.88
C CYS A 275 4.95 -24.38 -3.28
N VAL A 276 4.96 -23.39 -2.37
CA VAL A 276 5.59 -22.08 -2.64
C VAL A 276 7.06 -22.28 -2.99
N GLY A 277 7.80 -23.09 -2.23
CA GLY A 277 9.21 -23.37 -2.51
C GLY A 277 9.44 -23.99 -3.90
N VAL A 278 8.57 -24.92 -4.32
CA VAL A 278 8.61 -25.53 -5.67
C VAL A 278 8.30 -24.50 -6.74
N ILE A 279 7.25 -23.71 -6.57
CA ILE A 279 6.84 -22.66 -7.51
C ILE A 279 7.98 -21.67 -7.73
N LEU A 280 8.57 -21.13 -6.67
CA LEU A 280 9.68 -20.18 -6.77
C LEU A 280 10.89 -20.80 -7.50
N LYS A 281 11.21 -22.07 -7.23
CA LYS A 281 12.29 -22.79 -7.89
C LYS A 281 12.01 -22.98 -9.38
N GLU A 282 10.78 -23.39 -9.76
CA GLU A 282 10.39 -23.58 -11.14
C GLU A 282 10.37 -22.28 -11.93
N LEU A 283 9.79 -21.21 -11.38
CA LEU A 283 9.76 -19.92 -12.06
C LEU A 283 11.17 -19.38 -12.34
N ARG A 284 12.08 -19.56 -11.40
CA ARG A 284 13.48 -19.18 -11.60
C ARG A 284 14.15 -20.00 -12.72
N LYS A 285 13.85 -21.32 -12.83
CA LYS A 285 14.33 -22.14 -13.94
C LYS A 285 13.72 -21.72 -15.27
N GLN A 286 12.42 -21.48 -15.31
CA GLN A 286 11.71 -21.04 -16.51
C GLN A 286 12.21 -19.67 -17.00
N ALA A 287 12.51 -18.75 -16.08
CA ALA A 287 13.14 -17.48 -16.40
C ALA A 287 14.55 -17.71 -17.00
N ALA A 288 15.39 -18.51 -16.36
CA ALA A 288 16.72 -18.85 -16.89
C ALA A 288 16.69 -19.57 -18.25
N MET A 289 15.59 -20.21 -18.60
CA MET A 289 15.33 -20.79 -19.91
C MET A 289 14.73 -19.80 -20.92
N HIS A 290 14.63 -18.51 -20.56
CA HIS A 290 14.05 -17.45 -21.40
C HIS A 290 12.57 -17.66 -21.79
N LYS A 291 11.82 -18.46 -21.03
CA LYS A 291 10.41 -18.75 -21.33
C LYS A 291 9.45 -17.71 -20.73
N ILE A 292 9.85 -17.06 -19.66
CA ILE A 292 9.06 -16.05 -18.95
C ILE A 292 9.91 -14.86 -18.56
N LYS A 293 9.29 -13.67 -18.48
CA LYS A 293 9.85 -12.50 -17.80
C LYS A 293 9.37 -12.52 -16.35
N LEU A 294 10.27 -12.44 -15.37
CA LEU A 294 9.94 -12.59 -13.96
C LEU A 294 10.22 -11.30 -13.19
N LEU A 295 9.20 -10.73 -12.59
CA LEU A 295 9.31 -9.55 -11.72
C LEU A 295 9.10 -9.96 -10.26
N VAL A 296 10.15 -9.89 -9.46
CA VAL A 296 10.11 -10.12 -8.01
C VAL A 296 9.93 -8.78 -7.30
N ALA A 297 8.85 -8.61 -6.57
CA ALA A 297 8.52 -7.38 -5.85
C ALA A 297 8.28 -7.67 -4.37
N VAL A 298 9.03 -7.00 -3.47
CA VAL A 298 8.90 -7.19 -2.02
C VAL A 298 8.74 -5.83 -1.34
N ASP A 299 7.62 -5.63 -0.66
CA ASP A 299 7.38 -4.40 0.12
C ASP A 299 7.85 -4.60 1.57
N GLY A 300 8.86 -3.82 2.02
CA GLY A 300 9.46 -3.97 3.34
C GLY A 300 10.44 -5.16 3.46
N VAL A 301 11.30 -5.34 2.46
CA VAL A 301 12.25 -6.48 2.37
C VAL A 301 13.16 -6.63 3.58
N ASN A 302 13.45 -5.54 4.30
CA ASN A 302 14.28 -5.58 5.51
C ASN A 302 13.67 -6.41 6.64
N ALA A 303 12.38 -6.77 6.59
CA ALA A 303 11.77 -7.75 7.48
C ALA A 303 12.47 -9.12 7.44
N PHE A 304 13.10 -9.50 6.33
CA PHE A 304 13.75 -10.81 6.16
C PHE A 304 14.97 -11.04 7.03
N TRP A 305 15.55 -9.99 7.59
CA TRP A 305 16.74 -10.04 8.46
C TRP A 305 16.42 -9.68 9.91
N ASN A 306 15.15 -9.65 10.27
CA ASN A 306 14.71 -9.30 11.62
C ASN A 306 14.37 -10.53 12.44
N GLN A 307 14.38 -10.32 13.76
CA GLN A 307 13.86 -11.27 14.72
C GLN A 307 12.33 -11.36 14.64
N THR A 308 11.79 -12.54 14.88
CA THR A 308 10.34 -12.79 14.89
C THR A 308 9.78 -12.70 16.32
N SER A 309 8.44 -12.73 16.43
CA SER A 309 7.76 -12.85 17.73
C SER A 309 7.67 -14.30 18.24
N VAL A 310 8.05 -15.26 17.41
CA VAL A 310 7.97 -16.70 17.71
C VAL A 310 9.22 -17.16 18.45
N LYS A 311 9.03 -17.98 19.48
CA LYS A 311 10.13 -18.57 20.27
C LYS A 311 10.28 -20.05 19.96
N ASN A 312 11.53 -20.51 19.97
CA ASN A 312 11.87 -21.93 19.94
C ASN A 312 11.59 -22.61 21.30
N LEU A 313 11.88 -23.91 21.38
CA LEU A 313 11.72 -24.69 22.62
C LEU A 313 12.64 -24.19 23.76
N GLU A 314 13.76 -23.56 23.42
CA GLU A 314 14.74 -22.98 24.35
C GLU A 314 14.35 -21.56 24.79
N ARG A 315 13.15 -21.08 24.39
CA ARG A 315 12.61 -19.73 24.64
C ARG A 315 13.38 -18.60 23.95
N GLU A 316 14.21 -18.89 22.99
CA GLU A 316 14.86 -17.91 22.14
C GLU A 316 13.96 -17.50 20.98
N PHE A 317 14.01 -16.24 20.58
CA PHE A 317 13.25 -15.77 19.43
C PHE A 317 13.86 -16.27 18.12
N LEU A 318 13.03 -16.80 17.25
CA LEU A 318 13.46 -17.21 15.92
C LEU A 318 13.81 -16.00 15.06
N MET A 319 14.82 -16.19 14.21
CA MET A 319 15.11 -15.25 13.12
C MET A 319 14.19 -15.51 11.93
N ALA A 320 13.84 -14.47 11.18
CA ALA A 320 12.93 -14.59 10.03
C ALA A 320 13.41 -15.64 9.00
N ASP A 321 14.72 -15.79 8.83
CA ASP A 321 15.33 -16.77 7.93
C ASP A 321 15.07 -18.24 8.33
N GLN A 322 14.68 -18.49 9.56
CA GLN A 322 14.28 -19.83 10.03
C GLN A 322 12.87 -20.21 9.57
N PHE A 323 12.07 -19.25 9.10
CA PHE A 323 10.84 -19.57 8.38
C PHE A 323 11.16 -20.04 6.95
N SER A 324 10.70 -21.24 6.58
CA SER A 324 10.93 -21.81 5.25
C SER A 324 10.42 -20.87 4.15
N LEU A 325 9.30 -20.20 4.39
CA LEU A 325 8.71 -19.24 3.46
C LEU A 325 9.65 -18.05 3.20
N VAL A 326 10.14 -17.38 4.25
CA VAL A 326 11.10 -16.27 4.15
C VAL A 326 12.39 -16.73 3.47
N HIS A 327 12.92 -17.89 3.86
CA HIS A 327 14.14 -18.45 3.28
C HIS A 327 14.00 -18.67 1.76
N ASN A 328 12.86 -19.16 1.30
CA ASN A 328 12.61 -19.38 -0.12
C ASN A 328 12.54 -18.05 -0.89
N PHE A 329 11.90 -17.02 -0.33
CA PHE A 329 11.88 -15.68 -0.93
C PHE A 329 13.26 -15.01 -0.91
N LYS A 330 14.06 -15.16 0.15
CA LYS A 330 15.46 -14.66 0.18
C LYS A 330 16.28 -15.19 -0.99
N LYS A 331 16.06 -16.44 -1.41
CA LYS A 331 16.73 -17.01 -2.60
C LYS A 331 16.35 -16.33 -3.90
N MET A 332 15.13 -15.79 -4.01
CA MET A 332 14.70 -15.05 -5.19
C MET A 332 15.36 -13.68 -5.29
N LEU A 333 15.88 -13.15 -4.19
CA LEU A 333 16.60 -11.87 -4.17
C LEU A 333 18.07 -11.99 -4.63
N LEU A 334 18.57 -13.21 -4.84
CA LEU A 334 19.91 -13.42 -5.37
C LEU A 334 19.95 -13.07 -6.87
N SER A 335 21.01 -12.37 -7.30
CA SER A 335 21.25 -12.00 -8.68
C SER A 335 21.96 -13.13 -9.46
N ASN A 336 21.57 -14.39 -9.25
CA ASN A 336 22.19 -15.56 -9.89
C ASN A 336 21.24 -16.26 -10.87
N TRP A 337 20.30 -15.52 -11.41
CA TRP A 337 19.34 -15.94 -12.44
C TRP A 337 19.09 -14.78 -13.40
N THR A 338 18.61 -15.09 -14.60
CA THR A 338 18.43 -14.15 -15.71
C THR A 338 16.97 -14.03 -16.09
N HIS A 339 16.66 -13.15 -17.03
CA HIS A 339 15.32 -12.96 -17.59
C HIS A 339 14.30 -12.43 -16.59
N GLY A 340 14.74 -11.50 -15.74
CA GLY A 340 13.87 -10.85 -14.78
C GLY A 340 14.49 -9.67 -14.06
N ALA A 341 13.76 -9.15 -13.08
CA ALA A 341 14.19 -8.05 -12.24
C ALA A 341 13.64 -8.18 -10.81
N ILE A 342 14.31 -7.52 -9.87
CA ILE A 342 13.95 -7.53 -8.45
C ILE A 342 13.74 -6.08 -8.03
N VAL A 343 12.56 -5.76 -7.48
CA VAL A 343 12.21 -4.42 -7.00
C VAL A 343 11.72 -4.53 -5.56
N CYS A 344 12.46 -3.95 -4.63
CA CYS A 344 12.14 -4.02 -3.21
C CYS A 344 11.93 -2.63 -2.63
N THR A 345 11.16 -2.54 -1.54
CA THR A 345 11.16 -1.36 -0.69
C THR A 345 11.81 -1.67 0.65
N VAL A 346 12.34 -0.67 1.31
CA VAL A 346 12.79 -0.75 2.71
C VAL A 346 11.96 0.19 3.57
N ASP A 347 11.56 -0.26 4.76
CA ASP A 347 10.73 0.52 5.67
C ASP A 347 11.20 0.40 7.13
N ALA A 348 11.22 1.53 7.84
CA ALA A 348 11.56 1.53 9.27
C ALA A 348 10.55 0.73 10.12
N GLU A 349 9.28 0.64 9.71
CA GLU A 349 8.25 -0.12 10.41
C GLU A 349 8.37 -1.64 10.23
N ALA A 350 9.09 -2.08 9.20
CA ALA A 350 9.38 -3.49 8.98
C ALA A 350 10.43 -4.03 9.98
N ASN A 351 11.11 -3.16 10.73
CA ASN A 351 12.02 -3.58 11.79
C ASN A 351 11.25 -3.87 13.08
N ALA A 352 11.44 -5.06 13.64
CA ALA A 352 10.65 -5.53 14.79
C ALA A 352 11.02 -4.85 16.12
N VAL A 353 12.28 -4.49 16.35
CA VAL A 353 12.81 -4.21 17.69
C VAL A 353 13.26 -2.77 17.88
N THR A 354 13.70 -2.08 16.85
CA THR A 354 14.23 -0.72 16.98
C THR A 354 13.63 0.19 15.90
N ARG A 355 12.95 1.25 16.32
CA ARG A 355 12.61 2.35 15.42
C ARG A 355 13.91 3.02 14.98
N ARG A 356 14.27 2.84 13.74
CA ARG A 356 15.43 3.49 13.15
C ARG A 356 14.96 4.79 12.50
N GLU A 357 15.58 5.89 12.86
CA GLU A 357 15.22 7.22 12.35
C GLU A 357 15.73 7.44 10.92
N GLN A 358 16.85 6.82 10.58
CA GLN A 358 17.40 6.92 9.23
C GLN A 358 16.64 6.06 8.24
N THR A 359 16.53 6.57 7.02
CA THR A 359 15.77 5.95 5.93
C THR A 359 16.65 5.38 4.82
N THR A 360 17.98 5.42 4.99
CA THR A 360 18.93 4.90 4.01
C THR A 360 18.91 3.37 3.96
N PRO A 361 19.11 2.74 2.80
CA PRO A 361 19.08 1.29 2.67
C PRO A 361 20.06 0.57 3.61
N TYR A 362 21.30 1.05 3.71
CA TYR A 362 22.30 0.46 4.58
C TYR A 362 21.83 0.36 6.04
N TYR A 363 21.22 1.43 6.54
CA TYR A 363 20.79 1.50 7.93
C TYR A 363 19.57 0.61 8.21
N LEU A 364 18.63 0.55 7.25
CA LEU A 364 17.40 -0.24 7.41
C LEU A 364 17.62 -1.74 7.20
N LEU A 365 18.45 -2.11 6.24
CA LEU A 365 18.79 -3.51 5.96
C LEU A 365 19.74 -4.09 7.02
N GLY A 366 20.56 -3.24 7.65
CA GLY A 366 21.68 -3.69 8.46
C GLY A 366 22.78 -4.30 7.60
N LYS A 367 23.85 -4.78 8.25
CA LYS A 367 25.02 -5.33 7.54
C LYS A 367 24.63 -6.54 6.66
N GLU A 368 23.98 -7.54 7.27
CA GLU A 368 23.63 -8.78 6.58
C GLU A 368 22.70 -8.55 5.39
N GLY A 369 21.64 -7.76 5.57
CA GLY A 369 20.68 -7.48 4.50
C GLY A 369 21.28 -6.64 3.37
N PHE A 370 22.17 -5.73 3.71
CA PHE A 370 22.88 -4.94 2.73
C PHE A 370 23.83 -5.80 1.89
N GLU A 371 24.68 -6.60 2.51
CA GLU A 371 25.60 -7.53 1.84
C GLU A 371 24.86 -8.56 0.97
N TRP A 372 23.66 -9.00 1.40
CA TRP A 372 22.83 -9.93 0.62
C TRP A 372 22.29 -9.33 -0.65
N LEU A 373 21.90 -8.05 -0.62
CA LEU A 373 21.32 -7.34 -1.77
C LEU A 373 22.38 -6.63 -2.63
N ASP A 374 23.59 -6.44 -2.18
CA ASP A 374 24.66 -5.79 -2.93
C ASP A 374 25.14 -6.66 -4.12
N PRO A 375 25.32 -6.09 -5.33
CA PRO A 375 25.04 -4.73 -5.77
C PRO A 375 23.55 -4.51 -6.11
N PHE A 376 23.01 -3.35 -5.75
CA PHE A 376 21.66 -2.93 -6.12
C PHE A 376 21.63 -1.45 -6.53
N VAL A 377 20.59 -1.06 -7.26
CA VAL A 377 20.34 0.33 -7.64
C VAL A 377 19.44 0.97 -6.57
N PRO A 378 19.94 1.93 -5.78
CA PRO A 378 19.12 2.65 -4.81
C PRO A 378 18.24 3.69 -5.52
N VAL A 379 16.93 3.64 -5.29
CA VAL A 379 15.96 4.57 -5.86
C VAL A 379 15.32 5.37 -4.73
N HIS A 380 15.68 6.65 -4.63
CA HIS A 380 15.11 7.53 -3.61
C HIS A 380 13.69 7.95 -3.98
N VAL A 381 12.75 7.76 -3.04
CA VAL A 381 11.36 8.23 -3.13
C VAL A 381 11.22 9.45 -2.22
N PRO A 382 11.34 10.69 -2.75
CA PRO A 382 11.25 11.92 -1.98
C PRO A 382 9.81 12.21 -1.56
N ASP A 383 9.64 13.20 -0.69
CA ASP A 383 8.34 13.85 -0.49
C ASP A 383 7.87 14.50 -1.81
N TYR A 384 6.62 14.94 -1.89
CA TYR A 384 6.08 15.55 -3.12
C TYR A 384 6.86 16.78 -3.54
N THR A 385 7.06 16.93 -4.84
CA THR A 385 7.40 18.21 -5.44
C THR A 385 6.22 19.19 -5.28
N GLU A 386 6.45 20.45 -5.53
CA GLU A 386 5.37 21.44 -5.47
C GLU A 386 4.25 21.10 -6.47
N LYS A 387 4.62 20.74 -7.70
CA LYS A 387 3.70 20.29 -8.75
C LYS A 387 2.87 19.07 -8.31
N GLU A 388 3.53 18.05 -7.74
CA GLU A 388 2.84 16.84 -7.26
C GLU A 388 1.87 17.15 -6.11
N ALA A 389 2.26 18.04 -5.18
CA ALA A 389 1.41 18.44 -4.07
C ALA A 389 0.16 19.20 -4.56
N TYR A 390 0.34 20.16 -5.49
CA TYR A 390 -0.78 20.86 -6.11
C TYR A 390 -1.71 19.90 -6.86
N SER A 391 -1.16 19.00 -7.69
CA SER A 391 -1.96 18.00 -8.40
C SER A 391 -2.76 17.10 -7.44
N CYS A 392 -2.18 16.76 -6.28
CA CYS A 392 -2.86 15.97 -5.26
C CYS A 392 -4.02 16.75 -4.61
N ILE A 393 -3.85 18.03 -4.33
CA ILE A 393 -4.90 18.89 -3.77
C ILE A 393 -6.03 19.06 -4.79
N GLU A 394 -5.72 19.30 -6.08
CA GLU A 394 -6.73 19.39 -7.15
C GLU A 394 -7.52 18.10 -7.29
N TYR A 395 -6.84 16.95 -7.21
CA TYR A 395 -7.50 15.65 -7.19
C TYR A 395 -8.46 15.50 -6.00
N TYR A 396 -8.07 15.95 -4.81
CA TYR A 396 -8.90 15.89 -3.62
C TYR A 396 -10.09 16.86 -3.67
N LEU A 397 -9.92 18.02 -4.28
CA LEU A 397 -11.01 18.98 -4.54
C LEU A 397 -12.00 18.42 -5.56
N ASP A 398 -11.53 17.81 -6.65
CA ASP A 398 -12.35 17.16 -7.67
C ASP A 398 -13.22 16.02 -7.08
N ARG A 399 -12.65 15.26 -6.13
CA ARG A 399 -13.37 14.18 -5.44
C ARG A 399 -14.20 14.63 -4.24
N ASN A 400 -14.31 15.92 -3.99
CA ASN A 400 -14.97 16.49 -2.80
C ASN A 400 -14.44 15.94 -1.47
N TRP A 401 -13.16 15.50 -1.46
CA TRP A 401 -12.48 15.06 -0.24
C TRP A 401 -12.16 16.24 0.67
N ILE A 402 -11.78 17.37 0.07
CA ILE A 402 -11.61 18.65 0.73
C ILE A 402 -12.89 19.45 0.50
N GLN A 403 -13.63 19.74 1.58
CA GLN A 403 -14.93 20.43 1.50
C GLN A 403 -14.86 21.90 1.91
N HIS A 404 -13.81 22.32 2.64
CA HIS A 404 -13.67 23.66 3.13
C HIS A 404 -13.36 24.65 2.00
N GLU A 405 -14.13 25.73 1.87
CA GLU A 405 -14.01 26.71 0.78
C GLU A 405 -12.63 27.39 0.72
N ALA A 406 -11.98 27.63 1.86
CA ALA A 406 -10.64 28.22 1.89
C ALA A 406 -9.60 27.39 1.13
N ALA A 407 -9.76 26.07 1.06
CA ALA A 407 -8.84 25.18 0.32
C ALA A 407 -8.92 25.34 -1.21
N GLN A 408 -9.95 26.03 -1.71
CA GLN A 408 -10.07 26.37 -3.14
C GLN A 408 -9.21 27.60 -3.50
N THR A 409 -8.79 28.37 -2.50
CA THR A 409 -7.93 29.55 -2.72
C THR A 409 -6.44 29.13 -2.84
N GLU A 410 -5.64 29.94 -3.49
CA GLU A 410 -4.20 29.69 -3.61
C GLU A 410 -3.49 29.75 -2.26
N GLU A 411 -3.96 30.61 -1.33
CA GLU A 411 -3.44 30.71 0.03
C GLU A 411 -3.75 29.43 0.82
N GLY A 412 -4.98 28.91 0.74
CA GLY A 412 -5.36 27.66 1.41
C GLY A 412 -4.64 26.44 0.89
N LYS A 413 -4.39 26.37 -0.43
CA LYS A 413 -3.56 25.30 -1.02
C LYS A 413 -2.13 25.35 -0.48
N LYS A 414 -1.51 26.55 -0.42
CA LYS A 414 -0.18 26.76 0.16
C LYS A 414 -0.13 26.38 1.64
N GLU A 415 -1.18 26.70 2.40
CA GLU A 415 -1.29 26.30 3.80
C GLU A 415 -1.33 24.78 3.98
N LEU A 416 -2.12 24.05 3.16
CA LEU A 416 -2.16 22.60 3.18
C LEU A 416 -0.80 21.97 2.83
N ILE A 417 -0.10 22.53 1.84
CA ILE A 417 1.25 22.13 1.45
C ILE A 417 2.24 22.35 2.60
N PHE A 418 2.16 23.51 3.27
CA PHE A 418 3.00 23.84 4.42
C PHE A 418 2.74 22.89 5.60
N LEU A 419 1.48 22.68 6.00
CA LEU A 419 1.09 21.81 7.11
C LEU A 419 1.49 20.36 6.90
N SER A 420 1.45 19.88 5.66
CA SER A 420 1.86 18.51 5.30
C SER A 420 3.36 18.36 5.10
N ASN A 421 4.12 19.45 5.04
CA ASN A 421 5.52 19.46 4.64
C ASN A 421 5.77 18.68 3.33
N LYS A 422 4.83 18.75 2.40
CA LYS A 422 4.83 18.00 1.12
C LYS A 422 4.89 16.48 1.27
N ASN A 423 4.73 15.93 2.48
CA ASN A 423 4.71 14.48 2.66
C ASN A 423 3.34 13.92 2.20
N PRO A 424 3.30 12.96 1.26
CA PRO A 424 2.06 12.42 0.71
C PRO A 424 1.06 11.92 1.75
N PHE A 425 1.54 11.19 2.74
CA PHE A 425 0.70 10.63 3.79
C PHE A 425 0.17 11.72 4.74
N GLN A 426 0.99 12.71 5.08
CA GLN A 426 0.55 13.82 5.92
C GLN A 426 -0.45 14.69 5.18
N LEU A 427 -0.24 14.96 3.87
CA LEU A 427 -1.18 15.69 3.05
C LEU A 427 -2.56 15.00 3.03
N MET A 428 -2.58 13.70 2.79
CA MET A 428 -3.81 12.92 2.88
C MET A 428 -4.50 13.06 4.25
N ARG A 429 -3.73 13.01 5.35
CA ARG A 429 -4.28 13.13 6.71
C ARG A 429 -4.83 14.51 7.02
N VAL A 430 -4.15 15.57 6.57
CA VAL A 430 -4.60 16.97 6.76
C VAL A 430 -5.88 17.23 5.95
N CYS A 431 -5.95 16.68 4.73
CA CYS A 431 -7.09 16.85 3.84
C CYS A 431 -8.27 15.91 4.16
N ALA A 432 -8.08 14.86 4.96
CA ALA A 432 -9.16 13.96 5.32
C ALA A 432 -10.21 14.69 6.19
N ALA A 433 -11.48 14.56 5.82
CA ALA A 433 -12.57 15.02 6.66
C ALA A 433 -12.50 14.32 8.03
N LYS A 434 -12.57 15.12 9.09
CA LYS A 434 -12.57 14.63 10.48
C LYS A 434 -13.99 14.56 10.99
#